data_dbaeb45c78f7ea50e5bf0495c468d497
#
_entry.id   dbaeb45c78f7ea50e5bf0495c468d497
#
_cell.length_a   1.000
_cell.length_b   1.000
_cell.length_c   1.000
_cell.angle_alpha   90.00
_cell.angle_beta   90.00
_cell.angle_gamma   90.00
#
_symmetry.space_group_name_H-M   'P 1'
#
loop_
_entity.id
_entity.type
_entity.pdbx_description
1 polymer ?
#
loop_
_entity_poly.entity_id
_entity_poly.type
_entity_poly.pdbx_seq_one_letter_code
_entity_poly.pdbx_strand_id
1 'polypeptide(L)'
;VEKLKDQKRALQFINVKVCWLTTFLLFIGFIANAQQDAQFSQYVFNGLYVNPAYAGYKQDLYLNAFYRSQWTGLQGAPQTMSLALDGAVNDNKVGLGLLLSKDVIGAQSALAVYGNYAYRLQMGSNENSRLAFGLGAGFIQNGLDGSKLNPVQGDDSYIPPGFQSTILPDARIGALYTNQRFFVGFSTDNLVAHILAQKQDKSIQVPIPVPHFYFTSGALLTLNDGVKLRPSFLIKDDRGGPTSLDLNMFMLLNERVWIGGTYRTAVSLYNKPNLQTDLQKSSAFVGLIEFFATEKLRIGYAFDYSLAPIANYSYGSHEISIGIYLNKSKEYPTSNKCYF
;
A
#
# COMPACT_ATOMS: atom_id res chain seq x y z
N VAL A 1 24.61 5.25 65.10
CA VAL A 1 25.01 6.28 64.09
C VAL A 1 25.41 5.59 62.79
N GLU A 2 26.08 4.44 62.79
CA GLU A 2 26.51 3.71 61.58
C GLU A 2 25.36 3.13 60.78
N LYS A 3 24.33 2.51 61.39
CA LYS A 3 23.15 1.99 60.73
C LYS A 3 22.33 3.04 59.96
N LEU A 4 22.32 4.27 60.43
CA LEU A 4 21.64 5.40 59.77
C LEU A 4 22.42 5.92 58.55
N LYS A 5 23.76 5.80 58.54
CA LYS A 5 24.58 6.13 57.38
C LYS A 5 24.45 5.12 56.26
N ASP A 6 24.35 3.83 56.59
CA ASP A 6 24.17 2.77 55.60
C ASP A 6 22.77 2.80 54.97
N GLN A 7 21.74 3.10 55.73
CA GLN A 7 20.39 3.33 55.17
C GLN A 7 20.34 4.54 54.23
N LYS A 8 21.00 5.65 54.55
CA LYS A 8 21.05 6.81 53.65
C LYS A 8 21.84 6.52 52.35
N ARG A 9 22.91 5.75 52.43
CA ARG A 9 23.69 5.31 51.25
C ARG A 9 22.87 4.37 50.37
N ALA A 10 22.13 3.39 50.95
CA ALA A 10 21.26 2.50 50.21
C ALA A 10 20.13 3.25 49.49
N LEU A 11 19.48 4.23 50.15
CA LEU A 11 18.47 5.09 49.55
C LEU A 11 19.02 5.98 48.43
N GLN A 12 20.24 6.51 48.55
CA GLN A 12 20.88 7.26 47.46
C GLN A 12 21.19 6.36 46.23
N PHE A 13 21.65 5.13 46.45
CA PHE A 13 21.92 4.17 45.38
C PHE A 13 20.66 3.72 44.66
N ILE A 14 19.54 3.56 45.37
CA ILE A 14 18.22 3.23 44.77
C ILE A 14 17.72 4.42 43.96
N ASN A 15 17.79 5.64 44.48
CA ASN A 15 17.38 6.84 43.75
C ASN A 15 18.19 7.08 42.46
N VAL A 16 19.50 6.84 42.47
CA VAL A 16 20.35 6.97 41.29
C VAL A 16 20.00 5.90 40.26
N LYS A 17 19.80 4.66 40.66
CA LYS A 17 19.37 3.57 39.73
C LYS A 17 17.97 3.82 39.13
N VAL A 18 17.01 4.28 39.93
CA VAL A 18 15.68 4.65 39.47
C VAL A 18 15.75 5.83 38.51
N CYS A 19 16.58 6.85 38.81
CA CYS A 19 16.79 8.00 37.93
C CYS A 19 17.42 7.58 36.58
N TRP A 20 18.41 6.71 36.59
CA TRP A 20 18.99 6.14 35.36
C TRP A 20 17.99 5.28 34.56
N LEU A 21 17.18 4.48 35.25
CA LEU A 21 16.15 3.66 34.60
C LEU A 21 15.04 4.53 33.98
N THR A 22 14.60 5.58 34.69
CA THR A 22 13.58 6.54 34.15
C THR A 22 14.16 7.36 33.00
N THR A 23 15.42 7.79 33.07
CA THR A 23 16.09 8.49 31.98
C THR A 23 16.25 7.57 30.76
N PHE A 24 16.60 6.30 30.96
CA PHE A 24 16.68 5.31 29.89
C PHE A 24 15.33 4.99 29.25
N LEU A 25 14.25 4.88 30.04
CA LEU A 25 12.89 4.70 29.57
C LEU A 25 12.35 5.92 28.80
N LEU A 26 12.74 7.14 29.18
CA LEU A 26 12.41 8.38 28.46
C LEU A 26 13.13 8.48 27.11
N PHE A 27 14.33 7.89 26.97
CA PHE A 27 15.05 7.85 25.68
C PHE A 27 14.49 6.83 24.69
N ILE A 28 13.77 5.81 25.13
CA ILE A 28 13.15 4.78 24.25
C ILE A 28 11.89 5.31 23.53
N GLY A 29 11.27 6.38 24.02
CA GLY A 29 10.01 6.93 23.50
C GLY A 29 10.10 7.74 22.19
N PHE A 30 11.29 7.99 21.63
CA PHE A 30 11.43 9.02 20.59
C PHE A 30 11.65 8.54 19.14
N ILE A 31 11.55 7.24 18.84
CA ILE A 31 11.75 6.77 17.45
C ILE A 31 10.68 5.73 17.04
N ALA A 32 9.42 6.11 17.04
CA ALA A 32 8.40 5.34 16.37
C ALA A 32 7.96 6.06 15.08
N ASN A 33 8.72 5.88 14.00
CA ASN A 33 8.27 6.22 12.65
C ASN A 33 7.57 4.98 12.07
N ALA A 34 6.27 4.83 12.32
CA ALA A 34 5.45 3.73 11.82
C ALA A 34 4.35 4.26 10.91
N GLN A 35 4.72 4.85 9.77
CA GLN A 35 3.75 5.23 8.74
C GLN A 35 3.93 4.29 7.55
N GLN A 36 2.96 3.39 7.35
CA GLN A 36 2.84 2.57 6.15
C GLN A 36 1.73 3.17 5.27
N ASP A 37 1.96 3.20 3.94
CA ASP A 37 0.91 3.53 2.98
C ASP A 37 -0.28 2.57 3.09
N ALA A 38 -1.45 3.09 2.71
CA ALA A 38 -2.66 2.31 2.63
C ALA A 38 -2.44 1.02 1.82
N GLN A 39 -2.91 -0.09 2.36
CA GLN A 39 -2.81 -1.40 1.71
C GLN A 39 -4.17 -1.77 1.12
N PHE A 40 -4.17 -2.14 -0.17
CA PHE A 40 -5.31 -2.80 -0.80
C PHE A 40 -5.05 -4.30 -0.91
N SER A 41 -6.07 -5.10 -0.68
CA SER A 41 -5.97 -6.55 -0.85
C SER A 41 -6.26 -6.97 -2.30
N GLN A 42 -7.00 -6.14 -3.04
CA GLN A 42 -7.29 -6.32 -4.45
C GLN A 42 -6.28 -5.62 -5.39
N TYR A 43 -5.08 -5.24 -4.92
CA TYR A 43 -4.03 -4.63 -5.75
C TYR A 43 -3.66 -5.49 -6.97
N VAL A 44 -3.82 -6.80 -6.88
CA VAL A 44 -3.60 -7.75 -7.99
C VAL A 44 -4.45 -7.45 -9.22
N PHE A 45 -5.54 -6.71 -9.07
CA PHE A 45 -6.44 -6.26 -10.13
C PHE A 45 -6.31 -4.76 -10.44
N ASN A 46 -5.50 -4.02 -9.66
CA ASN A 46 -5.17 -2.61 -9.86
C ASN A 46 -3.66 -2.38 -9.84
N GLY A 47 -2.96 -2.92 -10.83
CA GLY A 47 -1.50 -2.80 -10.91
C GLY A 47 -1.01 -1.36 -11.02
N LEU A 48 -1.81 -0.41 -11.55
CA LEU A 48 -1.45 1.00 -11.63
C LEU A 48 -1.25 1.64 -10.25
N TYR A 49 -1.96 1.16 -9.22
CA TYR A 49 -1.76 1.63 -7.85
C TYR A 49 -0.34 1.33 -7.36
N VAL A 50 0.17 0.14 -7.66
CA VAL A 50 1.48 -0.32 -7.22
C VAL A 50 2.61 0.17 -8.15
N ASN A 51 2.40 0.19 -9.47
CA ASN A 51 3.47 0.40 -10.44
C ASN A 51 3.02 1.26 -11.63
N PRO A 52 3.64 2.45 -11.88
CA PRO A 52 3.28 3.31 -13.00
C PRO A 52 3.52 2.64 -14.37
N ALA A 53 4.41 1.66 -14.47
CA ALA A 53 4.66 0.90 -15.70
C ALA A 53 3.48 0.00 -16.11
N TYR A 54 2.49 -0.16 -15.22
CA TYR A 54 1.26 -0.89 -15.50
C TYR A 54 0.27 -0.10 -16.40
N ALA A 55 0.46 1.22 -16.55
CA ALA A 55 -0.41 2.05 -17.38
C ALA A 55 -0.54 1.46 -18.80
N GLY A 56 -1.79 1.32 -19.27
CA GLY A 56 -2.12 0.73 -20.55
C GLY A 56 -1.88 -0.79 -20.69
N TYR A 57 -1.58 -1.49 -19.58
CA TYR A 57 -1.39 -2.94 -19.62
C TYR A 57 -2.62 -3.66 -20.17
N LYS A 58 -3.82 -3.24 -19.78
CA LYS A 58 -5.10 -3.83 -20.24
C LYS A 58 -5.49 -3.43 -21.66
N GLN A 59 -4.71 -2.56 -22.30
CA GLN A 59 -4.86 -2.05 -23.67
C GLN A 59 -6.09 -1.15 -23.83
N ASP A 60 -7.29 -1.66 -23.56
CA ASP A 60 -8.54 -0.90 -23.58
C ASP A 60 -8.56 0.17 -22.47
N LEU A 61 -9.34 1.22 -22.67
CA LEU A 61 -9.59 2.23 -21.66
C LEU A 61 -10.36 1.60 -20.48
N TYR A 62 -9.71 1.51 -19.33
CA TYR A 62 -10.20 0.81 -18.17
C TYR A 62 -10.27 1.72 -16.96
N LEU A 63 -11.46 1.82 -16.37
CA LEU A 63 -11.73 2.52 -15.12
C LEU A 63 -11.83 1.50 -13.99
N ASN A 64 -11.12 1.75 -12.89
CA ASN A 64 -11.15 0.91 -11.72
C ASN A 64 -11.33 1.76 -10.46
N ALA A 65 -12.26 1.37 -9.59
CA ALA A 65 -12.52 2.01 -8.31
C ALA A 65 -12.47 0.99 -7.19
N PHE A 66 -11.85 1.38 -6.06
CA PHE A 66 -11.77 0.59 -4.83
C PHE A 66 -12.22 1.42 -3.64
N TYR A 67 -12.91 0.75 -2.73
CA TYR A 67 -13.20 1.24 -1.38
C TYR A 67 -12.82 0.17 -0.37
N ARG A 68 -12.00 0.54 0.62
CA ARG A 68 -11.57 -0.32 1.71
C ARG A 68 -11.92 0.30 3.04
N SER A 69 -12.57 -0.46 3.90
CA SER A 69 -12.78 -0.17 5.31
C SER A 69 -11.97 -1.18 6.13
N GLN A 70 -10.89 -0.72 6.73
CA GLN A 70 -9.98 -1.58 7.49
C GLN A 70 -10.40 -1.60 8.96
N TRP A 71 -10.28 -2.77 9.63
CA TRP A 71 -10.57 -2.97 11.05
C TRP A 71 -11.94 -2.43 11.46
N THR A 72 -12.97 -2.84 10.75
CA THR A 72 -14.35 -2.40 10.99
C THR A 72 -14.75 -2.63 12.45
N GLY A 73 -15.51 -1.68 13.03
CA GLY A 73 -15.87 -1.67 14.44
C GLY A 73 -14.96 -0.81 15.32
N LEU A 74 -13.77 -0.42 14.88
CA LEU A 74 -12.90 0.50 15.59
C LEU A 74 -13.17 1.95 15.18
N GLN A 75 -13.29 2.84 16.15
CA GLN A 75 -13.44 4.26 15.89
C GLN A 75 -12.14 4.84 15.31
N GLY A 76 -12.26 5.61 14.21
CA GLY A 76 -11.10 6.19 13.51
C GLY A 76 -10.28 5.19 12.70
N ALA A 77 -10.79 3.97 12.49
CA ALA A 77 -10.15 2.96 11.68
C ALA A 77 -9.90 3.43 10.23
N PRO A 78 -8.87 2.92 9.53
CA PRO A 78 -8.51 3.38 8.21
C PRO A 78 -9.61 3.15 7.17
N GLN A 79 -9.83 4.17 6.34
CA GLN A 79 -10.71 4.11 5.16
C GLN A 79 -9.92 4.59 3.94
N THR A 80 -9.84 3.75 2.93
CA THR A 80 -9.07 4.05 1.72
C THR A 80 -9.95 3.95 0.48
N MET A 81 -9.81 4.93 -0.40
CA MET A 81 -10.48 4.96 -1.71
C MET A 81 -9.43 5.12 -2.79
N SER A 82 -9.61 4.47 -3.93
CA SER A 82 -8.78 4.68 -5.11
C SER A 82 -9.64 4.67 -6.37
N LEU A 83 -9.28 5.55 -7.30
CA LEU A 83 -9.83 5.62 -8.64
C LEU A 83 -8.67 5.63 -9.63
N ALA A 84 -8.65 4.67 -10.55
CA ALA A 84 -7.64 4.56 -11.59
C ALA A 84 -8.32 4.50 -12.96
N LEU A 85 -7.83 5.30 -13.90
CA LEU A 85 -8.22 5.27 -15.30
C LEU A 85 -6.96 5.09 -16.12
N ASP A 86 -6.86 4.05 -16.92
CA ASP A 86 -5.71 3.83 -17.78
C ASP A 86 -6.10 3.18 -19.12
N GLY A 87 -5.23 3.37 -20.10
CA GLY A 87 -5.39 2.77 -21.42
C GLY A 87 -4.11 2.88 -22.24
N ALA A 88 -4.04 2.10 -23.31
CA ALA A 88 -2.94 2.14 -24.25
C ALA A 88 -3.29 2.98 -25.48
N VAL A 89 -2.27 3.67 -26.01
CA VAL A 89 -2.32 4.45 -27.24
C VAL A 89 -1.12 4.10 -28.11
N ASN A 90 -1.09 4.59 -29.33
CA ASN A 90 0.04 4.40 -30.26
C ASN A 90 0.40 2.91 -30.46
N ASP A 91 -0.53 2.11 -30.92
CA ASP A 91 -0.38 0.66 -31.16
C ASP A 91 0.17 -0.08 -29.93
N ASN A 92 -0.37 0.23 -28.76
CA ASN A 92 0.06 -0.35 -27.48
C ASN A 92 1.51 -0.08 -27.09
N LYS A 93 2.18 0.91 -27.69
CA LYS A 93 3.55 1.30 -27.32
C LYS A 93 3.60 2.26 -26.15
N VAL A 94 2.51 3.00 -25.91
CA VAL A 94 2.39 3.99 -24.86
C VAL A 94 1.18 3.68 -23.99
N GLY A 95 1.37 3.64 -22.71
CA GLY A 95 0.31 3.60 -21.70
C GLY A 95 0.16 4.95 -21.03
N LEU A 96 -1.08 5.40 -20.88
CA LEU A 96 -1.43 6.61 -20.13
C LEU A 96 -2.37 6.21 -19.00
N GLY A 97 -2.21 6.85 -17.84
CA GLY A 97 -3.05 6.55 -16.69
C GLY A 97 -3.19 7.73 -15.75
N LEU A 98 -4.33 7.83 -15.09
CA LEU A 98 -4.61 8.75 -14.01
C LEU A 98 -4.94 7.91 -12.77
N LEU A 99 -4.30 8.23 -11.64
CA LEU A 99 -4.54 7.58 -10.36
C LEU A 99 -4.88 8.64 -9.31
N LEU A 100 -5.99 8.44 -8.62
CA LEU A 100 -6.37 9.17 -7.42
C LEU A 100 -6.47 8.17 -6.28
N SER A 101 -5.93 8.52 -5.11
CA SER A 101 -6.14 7.75 -3.90
C SER A 101 -6.33 8.68 -2.71
N LYS A 102 -7.25 8.32 -1.81
CA LYS A 102 -7.50 9.02 -0.57
C LYS A 102 -7.50 8.02 0.57
N ASP A 103 -6.72 8.31 1.59
CA ASP A 103 -6.66 7.55 2.83
C ASP A 103 -7.01 8.44 4.02
N VAL A 104 -7.78 7.90 4.97
CA VAL A 104 -8.17 8.61 6.20
C VAL A 104 -7.98 7.67 7.37
N ILE A 105 -7.19 8.10 8.37
CA ILE A 105 -6.92 7.34 9.59
C ILE A 105 -7.09 8.29 10.78
N GLY A 106 -8.19 8.15 11.53
CA GLY A 106 -8.49 9.04 12.65
C GLY A 106 -8.57 10.50 12.21
N ALA A 107 -7.67 11.33 12.72
CA ALA A 107 -7.54 12.75 12.37
C ALA A 107 -6.69 13.00 11.11
N GLN A 108 -5.93 12.01 10.65
CA GLN A 108 -5.02 12.16 9.51
C GLN A 108 -5.72 11.83 8.19
N SER A 109 -5.33 12.51 7.13
CA SER A 109 -5.75 12.20 5.76
C SER A 109 -4.61 12.39 4.78
N ALA A 110 -4.56 11.52 3.76
CA ALA A 110 -3.66 11.65 2.62
C ALA A 110 -4.47 11.57 1.33
N LEU A 111 -4.22 12.49 0.40
CA LEU A 111 -4.76 12.48 -0.95
C LEU A 111 -3.58 12.49 -1.91
N ALA A 112 -3.52 11.52 -2.81
CA ALA A 112 -2.51 11.46 -3.86
C ALA A 112 -3.17 11.48 -5.24
N VAL A 113 -2.60 12.25 -6.16
CA VAL A 113 -3.04 12.34 -7.56
C VAL A 113 -1.82 12.22 -8.46
N TYR A 114 -1.84 11.25 -9.38
CA TYR A 114 -0.74 11.00 -10.32
C TYR A 114 -1.23 10.85 -11.74
N GLY A 115 -0.61 11.58 -12.67
CA GLY A 115 -0.57 11.22 -14.08
C GLY A 115 0.55 10.21 -14.32
N ASN A 116 0.26 9.11 -15.00
CA ASN A 116 1.22 8.04 -15.27
C ASN A 116 1.42 7.88 -16.77
N TYR A 117 2.67 7.74 -17.17
CA TYR A 117 3.12 7.45 -18.52
C TYR A 117 3.94 6.15 -18.51
N ALA A 118 3.66 5.22 -19.40
CA ALA A 118 4.44 4.00 -19.57
C ALA A 118 4.88 3.84 -21.02
N TYR A 119 6.18 3.65 -21.25
CA TYR A 119 6.70 3.26 -22.54
C TYR A 119 6.88 1.74 -22.59
N ARG A 120 6.23 1.09 -23.56
CA ARG A 120 6.04 -0.36 -23.61
C ARG A 120 6.76 -0.95 -24.82
N LEU A 121 7.93 -1.51 -24.57
CA LEU A 121 8.77 -2.16 -25.59
C LEU A 121 8.28 -3.60 -25.83
N GLN A 122 8.07 -3.96 -27.08
CA GLN A 122 7.85 -5.35 -27.46
C GLN A 122 9.18 -6.11 -27.40
N MET A 123 9.17 -7.26 -26.73
CA MET A 123 10.35 -8.09 -26.56
C MET A 123 10.28 -9.34 -27.46
N GLY A 124 11.13 -9.37 -28.48
CA GLY A 124 11.16 -10.46 -29.45
C GLY A 124 10.00 -10.44 -30.45
N SER A 125 9.71 -11.58 -31.09
CA SER A 125 8.66 -11.74 -32.10
C SER A 125 7.26 -11.99 -31.51
N ASN A 126 7.16 -12.18 -30.19
CA ASN A 126 5.89 -12.43 -29.51
C ASN A 126 5.25 -11.11 -29.09
N GLU A 127 4.13 -10.76 -29.67
CA GLU A 127 3.38 -9.52 -29.38
C GLU A 127 2.96 -9.39 -27.90
N ASN A 128 2.85 -10.49 -27.19
CA ASN A 128 2.44 -10.53 -25.79
C ASN A 128 3.62 -10.36 -24.80
N SER A 129 4.87 -10.34 -25.28
CA SER A 129 6.03 -10.10 -24.42
C SER A 129 6.41 -8.63 -24.46
N ARG A 130 6.28 -7.93 -23.33
CA ARG A 130 6.54 -6.49 -23.25
C ARG A 130 7.36 -6.15 -22.01
N LEU A 131 8.29 -5.22 -22.17
CA LEU A 131 8.98 -4.53 -21.11
C LEU A 131 8.50 -3.09 -21.08
N ALA A 132 7.86 -2.68 -19.99
CA ALA A 132 7.34 -1.33 -19.81
C ALA A 132 8.19 -0.58 -18.77
N PHE A 133 8.48 0.69 -19.06
CA PHE A 133 9.07 1.63 -18.13
C PHE A 133 8.04 2.72 -17.85
N GLY A 134 7.72 2.90 -16.57
CA GLY A 134 6.70 3.83 -16.10
C GLY A 134 7.28 5.01 -15.35
N LEU A 135 6.71 6.17 -15.59
CA LEU A 135 6.93 7.40 -14.84
C LEU A 135 5.56 7.94 -14.41
N GLY A 136 5.41 8.25 -13.13
CA GLY A 136 4.27 9.00 -12.60
C GLY A 136 4.73 10.34 -12.07
N ALA A 137 3.96 11.39 -12.33
CA ALA A 137 4.14 12.70 -11.75
C ALA A 137 2.82 13.21 -11.20
N GLY A 138 2.88 13.89 -10.06
CA GLY A 138 1.67 14.33 -9.39
C GLY A 138 1.94 15.09 -8.10
N PHE A 139 1.02 14.99 -7.17
CA PHE A 139 1.15 15.61 -5.86
C PHE A 139 0.50 14.75 -4.77
N ILE A 140 0.99 14.93 -3.55
CA ILE A 140 0.44 14.37 -2.33
C ILE A 140 0.03 15.51 -1.42
N GLN A 141 -1.21 15.47 -0.91
CA GLN A 141 -1.69 16.34 0.15
C GLN A 141 -1.85 15.52 1.42
N ASN A 142 -1.03 15.81 2.41
CA ASN A 142 -1.17 15.25 3.75
C ASN A 142 -1.82 16.27 4.67
N GLY A 143 -2.80 15.84 5.46
CA GLY A 143 -3.57 16.71 6.35
C GLY A 143 -3.77 16.10 7.71
N LEU A 144 -3.93 16.99 8.70
CA LEU A 144 -4.31 16.67 10.08
C LEU A 144 -5.49 17.55 10.49
N ASP A 145 -6.56 16.93 10.94
CA ASP A 145 -7.74 17.62 11.48
C ASP A 145 -7.70 17.61 13.01
N GLY A 146 -7.17 18.68 13.59
CA GLY A 146 -7.03 18.81 15.03
C GLY A 146 -8.37 18.85 15.77
N SER A 147 -9.49 19.21 15.11
CA SER A 147 -10.82 19.18 15.71
C SER A 147 -11.29 17.79 16.08
N LYS A 148 -10.68 16.74 15.51
CA LYS A 148 -10.92 15.32 15.80
C LYS A 148 -10.05 14.78 16.94
N LEU A 149 -9.12 15.58 17.45
CA LEU A 149 -8.25 15.21 18.55
C LEU A 149 -8.81 15.73 19.87
N ASN A 150 -8.70 14.94 20.92
CA ASN A 150 -9.08 15.34 22.27
C ASN A 150 -7.79 15.53 23.09
N PRO A 151 -7.26 16.77 23.19
CA PRO A 151 -6.06 17.02 23.98
C PRO A 151 -6.31 16.84 25.46
N VAL A 152 -5.35 16.29 26.18
CA VAL A 152 -5.38 16.20 27.65
C VAL A 152 -5.24 17.60 28.28
N GLN A 153 -4.50 18.49 27.61
CA GLN A 153 -4.36 19.90 27.97
C GLN A 153 -5.06 20.75 26.92
N GLY A 154 -6.06 21.55 27.33
CA GLY A 154 -6.94 22.31 26.44
C GLY A 154 -6.23 23.35 25.55
N ASP A 155 -5.00 23.77 25.91
CA ASP A 155 -4.21 24.80 25.22
C ASP A 155 -2.95 24.23 24.55
N ASP A 156 -2.99 22.96 24.09
CA ASP A 156 -1.86 22.36 23.39
C ASP A 156 -1.65 23.05 22.01
N SER A 157 -0.63 23.91 21.92
CA SER A 157 -0.28 24.67 20.73
C SER A 157 0.19 23.82 19.54
N TYR A 158 0.49 22.53 19.76
CA TYR A 158 0.86 21.59 18.70
C TYR A 158 -0.34 20.99 17.98
N ILE A 159 -1.54 21.11 18.56
CA ILE A 159 -2.80 20.63 17.94
C ILE A 159 -3.42 21.79 17.16
N PRO A 160 -3.56 21.68 15.84
CA PRO A 160 -4.21 22.73 15.06
C PRO A 160 -5.69 22.83 15.44
N PRO A 161 -6.28 24.06 15.49
CA PRO A 161 -7.68 24.25 15.86
C PRO A 161 -8.69 23.69 14.84
N GLY A 162 -8.20 23.24 13.68
CA GLY A 162 -8.99 22.70 12.57
C GLY A 162 -8.13 21.87 11.60
N PHE A 163 -8.58 21.78 10.35
CA PHE A 163 -7.87 21.03 9.33
C PHE A 163 -6.67 21.85 8.80
N GLN A 164 -5.48 21.26 8.93
CA GLN A 164 -4.23 21.75 8.29
C GLN A 164 -3.70 20.73 7.30
N SER A 165 -3.16 21.17 6.18
CA SER A 165 -2.59 20.30 5.17
C SER A 165 -1.39 20.91 4.47
N THR A 166 -0.53 20.02 3.96
CA THR A 166 0.60 20.35 3.11
C THR A 166 0.46 19.62 1.79
N ILE A 167 0.72 20.33 0.69
CA ILE A 167 0.74 19.77 -0.66
C ILE A 167 2.19 19.72 -1.14
N LEU A 168 2.62 18.53 -1.55
CA LEU A 168 3.97 18.28 -2.06
C LEU A 168 3.90 17.68 -3.45
N PRO A 169 4.64 18.23 -4.44
CA PRO A 169 4.83 17.54 -5.70
C PRO A 169 5.54 16.22 -5.45
N ASP A 170 5.19 15.20 -6.23
CA ASP A 170 5.80 13.89 -6.12
C ASP A 170 6.00 13.23 -7.48
N ALA A 171 6.92 12.26 -7.48
CA ALA A 171 7.20 11.41 -8.63
C ALA A 171 7.32 9.94 -8.20
N ARG A 172 6.93 9.06 -9.11
CA ARG A 172 7.04 7.61 -8.98
C ARG A 172 7.61 7.02 -10.27
N ILE A 173 8.37 5.94 -10.14
CA ILE A 173 8.97 5.24 -11.28
C ILE A 173 8.72 3.75 -11.16
N GLY A 174 8.78 3.05 -12.30
CA GLY A 174 8.66 1.60 -12.29
C GLY A 174 9.08 0.95 -13.60
N ALA A 175 9.29 -0.34 -13.50
CA ALA A 175 9.51 -1.23 -14.63
C ALA A 175 8.61 -2.45 -14.48
N LEU A 176 8.10 -2.97 -15.59
CA LEU A 176 7.23 -4.13 -15.62
C LEU A 176 7.52 -4.95 -16.87
N TYR A 177 7.94 -6.18 -16.66
CA TYR A 177 8.00 -7.18 -17.72
C TYR A 177 6.77 -8.09 -17.64
N THR A 178 6.12 -8.31 -18.77
CA THR A 178 4.98 -9.22 -18.88
C THR A 178 5.08 -10.08 -20.11
N ASN A 179 4.63 -11.31 -20.01
CA ASN A 179 4.36 -12.19 -21.13
C ASN A 179 3.09 -13.01 -20.88
N GLN A 180 2.77 -14.00 -21.71
CA GLN A 180 1.58 -14.84 -21.55
C GLN A 180 1.55 -15.67 -20.26
N ARG A 181 2.73 -15.97 -19.67
CA ARG A 181 2.88 -16.93 -18.57
C ARG A 181 3.30 -16.32 -17.26
N PHE A 182 4.04 -15.21 -17.26
CA PHE A 182 4.54 -14.60 -16.04
C PHE A 182 4.74 -13.09 -16.19
N PHE A 183 4.82 -12.43 -15.06
CA PHE A 183 5.19 -11.02 -14.95
C PHE A 183 6.20 -10.82 -13.83
N VAL A 184 7.00 -9.77 -13.97
CA VAL A 184 7.91 -9.27 -12.94
C VAL A 184 7.87 -7.76 -12.98
N GLY A 185 7.65 -7.11 -11.83
CA GLY A 185 7.57 -5.67 -11.70
C GLY A 185 8.37 -5.14 -10.52
N PHE A 186 8.95 -3.98 -10.71
CA PHE A 186 9.59 -3.19 -9.67
C PHE A 186 9.11 -1.75 -9.78
N SER A 187 8.85 -1.09 -8.63
CA SER A 187 8.48 0.32 -8.60
C SER A 187 8.84 0.96 -7.28
N THR A 188 8.86 2.29 -7.30
CA THR A 188 9.00 3.11 -6.09
C THR A 188 8.20 4.39 -6.25
N ASP A 189 7.65 4.88 -5.16
CA ASP A 189 6.87 6.12 -5.05
C ASP A 189 7.40 7.02 -3.92
N ASN A 190 6.76 8.18 -3.73
CA ASN A 190 7.13 9.18 -2.73
C ASN A 190 8.57 9.69 -2.87
N LEU A 191 9.12 9.72 -4.10
CA LEU A 191 10.53 10.04 -4.35
C LEU A 191 10.84 11.50 -4.10
N VAL A 192 10.00 12.42 -4.58
CA VAL A 192 10.22 13.86 -4.50
C VAL A 192 9.60 14.42 -3.22
N ALA A 193 8.39 13.99 -2.89
CA ALA A 193 7.67 14.44 -1.70
C ALA A 193 8.45 14.20 -0.41
N HIS A 194 9.15 13.06 -0.30
CA HIS A 194 10.03 12.75 0.83
C HIS A 194 11.15 13.80 1.00
N ILE A 195 11.86 14.14 -0.09
CA ILE A 195 12.98 15.08 -0.06
C ILE A 195 12.49 16.49 0.29
N LEU A 196 11.34 16.89 -0.24
CA LEU A 196 10.76 18.19 -0.01
C LEU A 196 10.20 18.34 1.40
N ALA A 197 9.55 17.29 1.92
CA ALA A 197 9.00 17.30 3.27
C ALA A 197 10.09 17.45 4.35
N GLN A 198 11.28 16.90 4.13
CA GLN A 198 12.41 17.07 5.05
C GLN A 198 12.92 18.52 5.15
N LYS A 199 12.66 19.33 4.12
CA LYS A 199 13.07 20.75 4.05
C LYS A 199 12.00 21.74 4.52
N GLN A 200 10.77 21.25 4.78
CA GLN A 200 9.69 22.10 5.25
C GLN A 200 9.84 22.49 6.72
N ASP A 201 9.23 23.61 7.07
CA ASP A 201 9.12 24.06 8.46
C ASP A 201 8.31 23.04 9.27
N LYS A 202 8.89 22.57 10.39
CA LYS A 202 8.29 21.58 11.28
C LYS A 202 7.14 22.13 12.15
N SER A 203 6.72 23.37 11.90
CA SER A 203 5.58 23.98 12.60
C SER A 203 4.25 23.27 12.30
N ILE A 204 4.14 22.57 11.15
CA ILE A 204 2.96 21.79 10.78
C ILE A 204 3.24 20.32 11.08
N GLN A 205 2.51 19.76 12.03
CA GLN A 205 2.60 18.32 12.44
C GLN A 205 1.86 17.41 11.46
N VAL A 206 2.29 17.40 10.18
CA VAL A 206 1.70 16.55 9.14
C VAL A 206 2.62 15.37 8.86
N PRO A 207 2.07 14.17 8.60
CA PRO A 207 2.88 13.00 8.26
C PRO A 207 3.83 13.25 7.08
N ILE A 208 5.09 12.87 7.23
CA ILE A 208 6.11 12.99 6.17
C ILE A 208 6.01 11.75 5.29
N PRO A 209 5.76 11.87 3.96
CA PRO A 209 5.78 10.72 3.08
C PRO A 209 7.16 10.08 3.03
N VAL A 210 7.21 8.75 3.05
CA VAL A 210 8.44 7.98 2.93
C VAL A 210 8.44 7.18 1.63
N PRO A 211 9.60 6.98 0.96
CA PRO A 211 9.67 6.16 -0.24
C PRO A 211 9.26 4.73 0.04
N HIS A 212 8.37 4.20 -0.78
CA HIS A 212 7.99 2.79 -0.78
C HIS A 212 8.56 2.08 -2.00
N PHE A 213 9.08 0.90 -1.76
CA PHE A 213 9.63 0.02 -2.80
C PHE A 213 8.72 -1.18 -2.93
N TYR A 214 8.34 -1.49 -4.17
CA TYR A 214 7.49 -2.62 -4.49
C TYR A 214 8.23 -3.56 -5.44
N PHE A 215 8.23 -4.84 -5.11
CA PHE A 215 8.67 -5.90 -6.01
C PHE A 215 7.58 -6.95 -6.11
N THR A 216 7.10 -7.20 -7.32
CA THR A 216 6.02 -8.15 -7.57
C THR A 216 6.39 -9.12 -8.67
N SER A 217 5.96 -10.36 -8.53
CA SER A 217 6.07 -11.35 -9.58
C SER A 217 4.95 -12.38 -9.46
N GLY A 218 4.61 -13.00 -10.57
CA GLY A 218 3.63 -14.06 -10.62
C GLY A 218 3.61 -14.78 -11.93
N ALA A 219 2.91 -15.91 -11.95
CA ALA A 219 2.75 -16.75 -13.12
C ALA A 219 1.27 -17.07 -13.38
N LEU A 220 0.93 -17.38 -14.62
CA LEU A 220 -0.36 -17.91 -15.01
C LEU A 220 -0.17 -19.33 -15.55
N LEU A 221 -0.76 -20.28 -14.86
CA LEU A 221 -0.71 -21.71 -15.18
C LEU A 221 -2.08 -22.13 -15.68
N THR A 222 -2.17 -22.59 -16.92
CA THR A 222 -3.41 -23.18 -17.47
C THR A 222 -3.45 -24.64 -17.06
N LEU A 223 -4.43 -24.99 -16.21
CA LEU A 223 -4.64 -26.38 -15.74
C LEU A 223 -5.50 -27.16 -16.75
N ASN A 224 -6.54 -26.51 -17.27
CA ASN A 224 -7.39 -27.01 -18.35
C ASN A 224 -8.13 -25.83 -19.01
N ASP A 225 -9.03 -26.10 -19.98
CA ASP A 225 -9.71 -25.05 -20.75
C ASP A 225 -10.59 -24.11 -19.89
N GLY A 226 -11.05 -24.57 -18.74
CA GLY A 226 -11.91 -23.80 -17.83
C GLY A 226 -11.20 -23.26 -16.59
N VAL A 227 -9.95 -23.66 -16.32
CA VAL A 227 -9.27 -23.33 -15.04
C VAL A 227 -7.85 -22.86 -15.26
N LYS A 228 -7.57 -21.64 -14.81
CA LYS A 228 -6.21 -21.08 -14.74
C LYS A 228 -5.86 -20.76 -13.31
N LEU A 229 -4.62 -21.03 -12.94
CA LEU A 229 -4.06 -20.74 -11.62
C LEU A 229 -3.06 -19.59 -11.71
N ARG A 230 -3.13 -18.64 -10.77
CA ARG A 230 -2.26 -17.47 -10.70
C ARG A 230 -1.58 -17.36 -9.34
N PRO A 231 -0.47 -18.10 -9.10
CA PRO A 231 0.41 -17.80 -7.98
C PRO A 231 1.14 -16.48 -8.23
N SER A 232 1.25 -15.64 -7.19
CA SER A 232 2.01 -14.40 -7.24
C SER A 232 2.45 -13.96 -5.86
N PHE A 233 3.38 -13.00 -5.81
CA PHE A 233 3.75 -12.37 -4.55
C PHE A 233 4.00 -10.87 -4.75
N LEU A 234 3.90 -10.13 -3.66
CA LEU A 234 4.29 -8.73 -3.55
C LEU A 234 5.17 -8.55 -2.31
N ILE A 235 6.33 -7.95 -2.50
CA ILE A 235 7.16 -7.42 -1.43
C ILE A 235 7.00 -5.91 -1.42
N LYS A 236 6.69 -5.34 -0.25
CA LYS A 236 6.60 -3.91 -0.01
C LYS A 236 7.54 -3.51 1.12
N ASP A 237 8.37 -2.50 0.90
CA ASP A 237 9.34 -2.00 1.88
C ASP A 237 9.36 -0.46 1.90
N ASP A 238 9.27 0.13 3.10
CA ASP A 238 9.37 1.57 3.34
C ASP A 238 10.65 1.96 4.09
N ARG A 239 11.55 1.00 4.32
CA ARG A 239 12.79 1.09 5.12
C ARG A 239 12.58 1.39 6.60
N GLY A 240 11.46 1.91 7.02
CA GLY A 240 11.16 2.25 8.42
C GLY A 240 10.45 1.13 9.17
N GLY A 241 9.42 0.57 8.57
CA GLY A 241 8.62 -0.51 9.13
C GLY A 241 9.10 -1.92 8.74
N PRO A 242 8.42 -2.98 9.17
CA PRO A 242 8.68 -4.35 8.72
C PRO A 242 8.42 -4.48 7.21
N THR A 243 9.31 -5.18 6.50
CA THR A 243 9.07 -5.50 5.09
C THR A 243 7.87 -6.44 4.98
N SER A 244 6.83 -6.04 4.26
CA SER A 244 5.63 -6.85 4.04
C SER A 244 5.83 -7.80 2.86
N LEU A 245 5.36 -9.04 3.01
CA LEU A 245 5.29 -10.05 1.96
C LEU A 245 3.86 -10.56 1.86
N ASP A 246 3.24 -10.39 0.70
CA ASP A 246 1.97 -10.99 0.34
C ASP A 246 2.20 -12.18 -0.59
N LEU A 247 1.74 -13.36 -0.18
CA LEU A 247 1.74 -14.57 -1.01
C LEU A 247 0.32 -14.81 -1.49
N ASN A 248 0.12 -14.80 -2.81
CA ASN A 248 -1.20 -14.88 -3.43
C ASN A 248 -1.37 -16.20 -4.19
N MET A 249 -2.58 -16.73 -4.11
CA MET A 249 -3.01 -17.87 -4.91
C MET A 249 -4.44 -17.63 -5.39
N PHE A 250 -4.59 -17.36 -6.68
CA PHE A 250 -5.89 -17.12 -7.32
C PHE A 250 -6.16 -18.13 -8.42
N MET A 251 -7.42 -18.45 -8.60
CA MET A 251 -7.91 -19.34 -9.64
C MET A 251 -8.96 -18.62 -10.47
N LEU A 252 -8.80 -18.64 -11.78
CA LEU A 252 -9.78 -18.14 -12.74
C LEU A 252 -10.61 -19.32 -13.25
N LEU A 253 -11.92 -19.22 -13.07
CA LEU A 253 -12.90 -20.22 -13.48
C LEU A 253 -13.68 -19.72 -14.69
N ASN A 254 -13.69 -20.52 -15.77
CA ASN A 254 -14.44 -20.29 -17.01
C ASN A 254 -14.29 -18.86 -17.56
N GLU A 255 -13.10 -18.26 -17.39
CA GLU A 255 -12.81 -16.87 -17.80
C GLU A 255 -13.73 -15.81 -17.20
N ARG A 256 -14.44 -16.13 -16.09
CA ARG A 256 -15.48 -15.26 -15.50
C ARG A 256 -15.30 -14.97 -14.03
N VAL A 257 -14.76 -15.90 -13.27
CA VAL A 257 -14.68 -15.75 -11.80
C VAL A 257 -13.25 -15.98 -11.34
N TRP A 258 -12.67 -14.96 -10.70
CA TRP A 258 -11.48 -15.11 -9.89
C TRP A 258 -11.87 -15.42 -8.47
N ILE A 259 -11.29 -16.45 -7.89
CA ILE A 259 -11.43 -16.80 -6.47
C ILE A 259 -10.06 -17.19 -5.93
N GLY A 260 -9.78 -16.81 -4.71
CA GLY A 260 -8.52 -17.18 -4.07
C GLY A 260 -8.24 -16.39 -2.82
N GLY A 261 -6.98 -16.34 -2.43
CA GLY A 261 -6.59 -15.64 -1.22
C GLY A 261 -5.14 -15.22 -1.20
N THR A 262 -4.85 -14.45 -0.16
CA THR A 262 -3.53 -13.92 0.15
C THR A 262 -3.16 -14.25 1.58
N TYR A 263 -1.95 -14.75 1.80
CA TYR A 263 -1.32 -14.77 3.11
C TYR A 263 -0.35 -13.61 3.21
N ARG A 264 -0.62 -12.68 4.14
CA ARG A 264 0.22 -11.51 4.40
C ARG A 264 1.06 -11.75 5.63
N THR A 265 2.36 -11.50 5.51
CA THR A 265 3.32 -11.63 6.61
C THR A 265 4.40 -10.57 6.50
N ALA A 266 5.20 -10.42 7.55
CA ALA A 266 6.42 -9.61 7.52
C ALA A 266 7.65 -10.51 7.41
N VAL A 267 8.64 -10.05 6.63
CA VAL A 267 9.92 -10.75 6.43
C VAL A 267 11.09 -9.81 6.74
N SER A 268 12.18 -10.38 7.22
CA SER A 268 13.42 -9.65 7.45
C SER A 268 14.35 -9.88 6.27
N LEU A 269 14.37 -8.94 5.30
CA LEU A 269 15.26 -9.03 4.14
C LEU A 269 16.67 -8.52 4.45
N TYR A 270 16.77 -7.54 5.34
CA TYR A 270 18.03 -6.93 5.79
C TYR A 270 17.87 -6.40 7.21
N ASN A 271 19.00 -6.08 7.85
CA ASN A 271 18.97 -5.52 9.20
C ASN A 271 18.46 -4.07 9.17
N LYS A 272 17.39 -3.79 9.92
CA LYS A 272 16.83 -2.45 10.13
C LYS A 272 17.13 -2.03 11.57
N PRO A 273 18.15 -1.17 11.81
CA PRO A 273 18.70 -0.92 13.14
C PRO A 273 17.69 -0.31 14.13
N ASN A 274 16.65 0.35 13.64
CA ASN A 274 15.63 1.01 14.46
C ASN A 274 14.33 0.20 14.58
N LEU A 275 14.29 -1.02 14.03
CA LEU A 275 13.12 -1.88 14.09
C LEU A 275 13.21 -2.82 15.28
N GLN A 276 12.15 -2.90 16.08
CA GLN A 276 12.05 -3.87 17.16
C GLN A 276 12.10 -5.30 16.61
N THR A 277 12.85 -6.18 17.26
CA THR A 277 13.11 -7.56 16.78
C THR A 277 11.98 -8.53 17.09
N ASP A 278 11.11 -8.19 18.05
CA ASP A 278 9.99 -9.00 18.55
C ASP A 278 8.63 -8.69 17.90
N LEU A 279 8.62 -7.86 16.84
CA LEU A 279 7.40 -7.55 16.13
C LEU A 279 6.75 -8.82 15.52
N GLN A 280 5.45 -8.94 15.72
CA GLN A 280 4.67 -10.03 15.15
C GLN A 280 4.74 -10.02 13.62
N LYS A 281 5.17 -11.15 13.02
CA LYS A 281 5.37 -11.25 11.57
C LYS A 281 4.08 -11.52 10.81
N SER A 282 3.15 -12.30 11.36
CA SER A 282 1.89 -12.64 10.70
C SER A 282 0.91 -11.47 10.78
N SER A 283 0.34 -11.08 9.64
CA SER A 283 -0.54 -9.92 9.56
C SER A 283 -1.99 -10.28 9.25
N ALA A 284 -2.25 -11.03 8.19
CA ALA A 284 -3.61 -11.34 7.78
C ALA A 284 -3.71 -12.54 6.82
N PHE A 285 -4.88 -13.18 6.83
CA PHE A 285 -5.39 -13.97 5.72
C PHE A 285 -6.46 -13.17 4.98
N VAL A 286 -6.40 -13.16 3.64
CA VAL A 286 -7.38 -12.50 2.79
C VAL A 286 -8.07 -13.54 1.93
N GLY A 287 -9.41 -13.54 1.96
CA GLY A 287 -10.24 -14.21 0.97
C GLY A 287 -10.72 -13.20 -0.07
N LEU A 288 -10.70 -13.57 -1.35
CA LEU A 288 -11.08 -12.67 -2.43
C LEU A 288 -11.90 -13.41 -3.49
N ILE A 289 -12.93 -12.74 -3.98
CA ILE A 289 -13.72 -13.12 -5.15
C ILE A 289 -13.89 -11.91 -6.05
N GLU A 290 -13.69 -12.11 -7.36
CA GLU A 290 -13.97 -11.10 -8.39
C GLU A 290 -14.67 -11.79 -9.55
N PHE A 291 -15.73 -11.19 -10.06
CA PHE A 291 -16.48 -11.77 -11.18
C PHE A 291 -16.79 -10.74 -12.26
N PHE A 292 -16.81 -11.21 -13.49
CA PHE A 292 -17.26 -10.45 -14.65
C PHE A 292 -18.79 -10.51 -14.74
N ALA A 293 -19.47 -9.48 -14.20
CA ALA A 293 -20.92 -9.35 -14.26
C ALA A 293 -21.41 -9.21 -15.72
N THR A 294 -20.62 -8.51 -16.54
CA THR A 294 -20.76 -8.44 -18.00
C THR A 294 -19.37 -8.50 -18.63
N GLU A 295 -19.27 -8.51 -19.95
CA GLU A 295 -17.97 -8.42 -20.63
C GLU A 295 -17.18 -7.16 -20.31
N LYS A 296 -17.85 -6.09 -19.85
CA LYS A 296 -17.26 -4.79 -19.54
C LYS A 296 -17.19 -4.49 -18.06
N LEU A 297 -17.99 -5.14 -17.22
CA LEU A 297 -18.14 -4.82 -15.81
C LEU A 297 -17.57 -5.94 -14.94
N ARG A 298 -16.65 -5.60 -14.08
CA ARG A 298 -16.11 -6.46 -13.03
C ARG A 298 -16.53 -5.93 -11.66
N ILE A 299 -16.83 -6.84 -10.75
CA ILE A 299 -17.14 -6.55 -9.37
C ILE A 299 -16.30 -7.48 -8.50
N GLY A 300 -15.60 -6.92 -7.54
CA GLY A 300 -14.74 -7.66 -6.61
C GLY A 300 -15.08 -7.37 -5.17
N TYR A 301 -14.86 -8.37 -4.32
CA TYR A 301 -14.95 -8.27 -2.87
C TYR A 301 -13.79 -9.02 -2.25
N ALA A 302 -13.16 -8.41 -1.23
CA ALA A 302 -12.17 -9.06 -0.40
C ALA A 302 -12.48 -8.86 1.07
N PHE A 303 -12.16 -9.87 1.87
CA PHE A 303 -12.26 -9.87 3.31
C PHE A 303 -10.89 -10.24 3.91
N ASP A 304 -10.34 -9.35 4.76
CA ASP A 304 -9.09 -9.60 5.45
C ASP A 304 -9.38 -9.96 6.91
N TYR A 305 -8.99 -11.16 7.29
CA TYR A 305 -8.97 -11.60 8.69
C TYR A 305 -7.58 -11.33 9.28
N SER A 306 -7.51 -10.45 10.28
CA SER A 306 -6.25 -10.13 10.95
C SER A 306 -5.76 -11.29 11.81
N LEU A 307 -4.47 -11.59 11.75
CA LEU A 307 -3.79 -12.55 12.62
C LEU A 307 -3.09 -11.86 13.82
N ALA A 308 -3.12 -10.52 13.85
CA ALA A 308 -2.59 -9.73 14.95
C ALA A 308 -3.62 -9.54 16.07
N PRO A 309 -3.23 -9.14 17.29
CA PRO A 309 -4.12 -8.95 18.44
C PRO A 309 -5.31 -8.02 18.18
N ILE A 310 -5.23 -7.13 17.17
CA ILE A 310 -6.31 -6.25 16.75
C ILE A 310 -7.56 -7.02 16.28
N ALA A 311 -7.41 -8.29 15.89
CA ALA A 311 -8.54 -9.17 15.56
C ALA A 311 -9.56 -9.31 16.69
N ASN A 312 -9.14 -9.15 17.96
CA ASN A 312 -10.02 -9.25 19.12
C ASN A 312 -10.93 -8.01 19.29
N TYR A 313 -10.63 -6.94 18.56
CA TYR A 313 -11.31 -5.64 18.69
C TYR A 313 -11.99 -5.18 17.38
N SER A 314 -11.81 -5.92 16.28
CA SER A 314 -12.34 -5.55 14.97
C SER A 314 -13.06 -6.72 14.31
N TYR A 315 -14.01 -6.41 13.44
CA TYR A 315 -14.74 -7.38 12.63
C TYR A 315 -14.03 -7.70 11.29
N GLY A 316 -12.71 -7.46 11.22
CA GLY A 316 -11.92 -7.63 10.00
C GLY A 316 -11.93 -6.40 9.10
N SER A 317 -11.41 -6.55 7.88
CA SER A 317 -11.38 -5.48 6.88
C SER A 317 -12.11 -5.91 5.62
N HIS A 318 -12.87 -4.99 5.05
CA HIS A 318 -13.69 -5.23 3.86
C HIS A 318 -13.23 -4.34 2.73
N GLU A 319 -13.17 -4.89 1.52
CA GLU A 319 -12.79 -4.16 0.31
C GLU A 319 -13.72 -4.52 -0.83
N ILE A 320 -14.25 -3.50 -1.50
CA ILE A 320 -15.10 -3.63 -2.68
C ILE A 320 -14.39 -2.97 -3.86
N SER A 321 -14.48 -3.59 -5.03
CA SER A 321 -13.96 -3.03 -6.27
C SER A 321 -14.98 -3.08 -7.40
N ILE A 322 -14.87 -2.11 -8.31
CA ILE A 322 -15.62 -2.05 -9.55
C ILE A 322 -14.64 -1.71 -10.68
N GLY A 323 -14.64 -2.51 -11.74
CA GLY A 323 -13.84 -2.29 -12.93
C GLY A 323 -14.70 -2.20 -14.19
N ILE A 324 -14.47 -1.18 -15.03
CA ILE A 324 -15.29 -0.94 -16.23
C ILE A 324 -14.37 -0.72 -17.43
N TYR A 325 -14.55 -1.54 -18.48
CA TYR A 325 -13.98 -1.30 -19.80
C TYR A 325 -14.85 -0.31 -20.57
N LEU A 326 -14.35 0.90 -20.83
CA LEU A 326 -15.12 1.98 -21.48
C LEU A 326 -15.20 1.79 -22.99
N ASN A 327 -14.09 1.38 -23.63
CA ASN A 327 -14.00 1.13 -25.08
C ASN A 327 -13.43 -0.27 -25.33
N LYS A 328 -14.23 -1.32 -25.08
CA LYS A 328 -13.77 -2.67 -25.40
C LYS A 328 -13.84 -2.86 -26.92
N SER A 329 -12.67 -2.95 -27.56
CA SER A 329 -12.56 -3.27 -28.98
C SER A 329 -13.07 -4.69 -29.23
N LYS A 330 -13.98 -4.85 -30.22
CA LYS A 330 -14.50 -6.16 -30.62
C LYS A 330 -13.47 -7.02 -31.37
N GLU A 331 -12.33 -6.44 -31.74
CA GLU A 331 -11.36 -7.04 -32.67
C GLU A 331 -10.25 -7.84 -32.03
N TYR A 332 -10.11 -7.78 -30.69
CA TYR A 332 -9.06 -8.58 -30.04
C TYR A 332 -9.54 -10.02 -29.80
N PRO A 333 -8.87 -11.02 -30.41
CA PRO A 333 -9.17 -12.40 -30.14
C PRO A 333 -8.98 -12.71 -28.63
N THR A 334 -9.75 -13.67 -28.14
CA THR A 334 -9.72 -14.14 -26.76
C THR A 334 -8.33 -14.56 -26.25
N SER A 335 -7.32 -14.68 -27.14
CA SER A 335 -5.93 -14.99 -26.84
C SER A 335 -5.15 -13.85 -26.17
N ASN A 336 -5.62 -12.58 -26.21
CA ASN A 336 -4.92 -11.41 -25.67
C ASN A 336 -5.53 -10.89 -24.37
N LYS A 337 -6.19 -11.74 -23.59
CA LYS A 337 -6.69 -11.34 -22.28
C LYS A 337 -5.54 -11.01 -21.33
N CYS A 338 -5.60 -9.83 -20.73
CA CYS A 338 -4.65 -9.38 -19.71
C CYS A 338 -5.05 -9.97 -18.36
N TYR A 339 -4.31 -10.97 -17.90
CA TYR A 339 -4.61 -11.71 -16.68
C TYR A 339 -3.84 -11.21 -15.44
N PHE A 340 -2.94 -10.23 -15.60
CA PHE A 340 -2.08 -9.75 -14.53
C PHE A 340 -2.48 -8.37 -14.03
#